data_0d1bba374da3bba4d474163511a80743
#
_entry.id   0d1bba374da3bba4d474163511a80743
#
_cell.length_a   1.000
_cell.length_b   1.000
_cell.length_c   1.000
_cell.angle_alpha   90.00
_cell.angle_beta   90.00
_cell.angle_gamma   90.00
#
_symmetry.space_group_name_H-M   'P 1'
#
loop_
_entity.id
_entity.type
_entity.pdbx_description
1 polymer ?
#
loop_
_entity_poly.entity_id
_entity_poly.type
_entity_poly.pdbx_seq_one_letter_code
_entity_poly.pdbx_strand_id
1 'polypeptide(L)'
;MPVSPVGAEPTQPTLTQKAVAGTSWSALSTIGRQLLSVASVATVARLLGPGAYGVMAMAGLLLLLVATVRDLGTGTAIIQRSSVSDRLLSSIFWVNCLAGVTMALVVVGSAPFMARFFRTPALFSILCALSISFAFTSCGIVHNSLLYREMQYKKLAVVDLGSAVLGYLVALGCAHAGFGVWSLVYANIANSLVTSLAYWLACSWRPHFVFDRQEARSVSGFSLNLSGFILVNYFSRNADNIIVGRVRGQAELGDYQMAYSLMLAPLANISAIISQVTFPAFARIQDDNSRFRSAYVRQSMLVGLITFPMMAGMGILADPMIHALLGAKWVGAIAIFQILAPVGLVQSVVTLVGQIYTAKARTDLMFRLGLATSVILVLSFLAGVQFGAVGVATAYAITYLGVIAYPTLYLPFRLIELRFRDFALALWPQLLITLIMGLACFGWLHLLALLSVQNAWSRLASTSSLGSFIYLSLMILCRPAVMVVFEEIITGFNNPQMTRFASLIRQLALPRFKRGPAFIVR
;
A
#
# COMPACT_ATOMS: atom_id res chain seq x y z
N MET A 1 -34.95 -32.84 -47.08
CA MET A 1 -33.61 -32.52 -46.54
C MET A 1 -33.78 -31.40 -45.54
N PRO A 2 -33.49 -31.56 -44.25
CA PRO A 2 -33.55 -30.50 -43.27
C PRO A 2 -32.28 -29.64 -43.36
N VAL A 3 -32.48 -28.34 -43.41
CA VAL A 3 -31.43 -27.31 -43.42
C VAL A 3 -30.73 -27.30 -42.05
N SER A 4 -29.40 -27.48 -42.03
CA SER A 4 -28.56 -27.37 -40.86
C SER A 4 -28.61 -25.96 -40.31
N PRO A 5 -28.68 -25.75 -38.97
CA PRO A 5 -28.59 -24.41 -38.38
C PRO A 5 -27.20 -23.84 -38.60
N VAL A 6 -27.15 -22.67 -39.19
CA VAL A 6 -25.97 -21.81 -39.39
C VAL A 6 -25.30 -21.61 -38.02
N GLY A 7 -23.99 -21.84 -37.96
CA GLY A 7 -23.17 -21.75 -36.76
C GLY A 7 -23.37 -20.41 -36.05
N ALA A 8 -23.63 -20.48 -34.75
CA ALA A 8 -23.68 -19.33 -33.88
C ALA A 8 -22.29 -18.67 -33.87
N GLU A 9 -22.18 -17.46 -34.38
CA GLU A 9 -21.01 -16.61 -34.21
C GLU A 9 -20.73 -16.48 -32.71
N PRO A 10 -19.48 -16.56 -32.26
CA PRO A 10 -19.14 -16.40 -30.86
C PRO A 10 -19.59 -15.00 -30.43
N THR A 11 -20.63 -14.93 -29.61
CA THR A 11 -21.17 -13.70 -29.04
C THR A 11 -20.04 -12.94 -28.35
N GLN A 12 -19.71 -11.75 -28.85
CA GLN A 12 -18.70 -10.90 -28.21
C GLN A 12 -19.10 -10.64 -26.75
N PRO A 13 -18.17 -10.81 -25.78
CA PRO A 13 -18.50 -10.66 -24.37
C PRO A 13 -19.00 -9.24 -24.09
N THR A 14 -20.11 -9.12 -23.37
CA THR A 14 -20.71 -7.83 -22.99
C THR A 14 -19.72 -7.00 -22.17
N LEU A 15 -19.89 -5.68 -22.15
CA LEU A 15 -19.07 -4.75 -21.34
C LEU A 15 -19.00 -5.20 -19.87
N THR A 16 -20.11 -5.69 -19.32
CA THR A 16 -20.18 -6.21 -17.95
C THR A 16 -19.31 -7.47 -17.76
N GLN A 17 -19.34 -8.39 -18.72
CA GLN A 17 -18.50 -9.59 -18.67
C GLN A 17 -17.01 -9.27 -18.79
N LYS A 18 -16.64 -8.31 -19.67
CA LYS A 18 -15.26 -7.81 -19.76
C LYS A 18 -14.80 -7.13 -18.48
N ALA A 19 -15.68 -6.35 -17.84
CA ALA A 19 -15.36 -5.69 -16.57
C ALA A 19 -15.17 -6.68 -15.41
N VAL A 20 -16.05 -7.68 -15.28
CA VAL A 20 -15.94 -8.73 -14.24
C VAL A 20 -14.68 -9.58 -14.44
N ALA A 21 -14.41 -10.04 -15.67
CA ALA A 21 -13.19 -10.77 -15.98
C ALA A 21 -11.95 -9.90 -15.75
N GLY A 22 -12.02 -8.60 -16.10
CA GLY A 22 -10.94 -7.64 -15.84
C GLY A 22 -10.62 -7.45 -14.37
N THR A 23 -11.64 -7.34 -13.52
CA THR A 23 -11.48 -7.24 -12.07
C THR A 23 -10.79 -8.47 -11.50
N SER A 24 -11.15 -9.67 -11.95
CA SER A 24 -10.53 -10.92 -11.51
C SER A 24 -9.04 -10.99 -11.88
N TRP A 25 -8.67 -10.61 -13.11
CA TRP A 25 -7.27 -10.57 -13.55
C TRP A 25 -6.46 -9.52 -12.81
N SER A 26 -7.02 -8.34 -12.57
CA SER A 26 -6.38 -7.27 -11.80
C SER A 26 -6.15 -7.69 -10.34
N ALA A 27 -7.13 -8.36 -9.72
CA ALA A 27 -7.00 -8.90 -8.37
C ALA A 27 -5.91 -9.98 -8.30
N LEU A 28 -5.90 -10.93 -9.26
CA LEU A 28 -4.88 -11.97 -9.34
C LEU A 28 -3.47 -11.38 -9.50
N SER A 29 -3.31 -10.39 -10.38
CA SER A 29 -2.04 -9.68 -10.58
C SER A 29 -1.59 -8.98 -9.30
N THR A 30 -2.49 -8.29 -8.61
CA THR A 30 -2.18 -7.59 -7.36
C THR A 30 -1.77 -8.55 -6.25
N ILE A 31 -2.53 -9.63 -6.05
CA ILE A 31 -2.21 -10.67 -5.06
C ILE A 31 -0.88 -11.35 -5.41
N GLY A 32 -0.69 -11.71 -6.68
CA GLY A 32 0.55 -12.35 -7.14
C GLY A 32 1.78 -11.47 -6.91
N ARG A 33 1.71 -10.18 -7.23
CA ARG A 33 2.79 -9.22 -6.94
C ARG A 33 3.04 -9.04 -5.44
N GLN A 34 1.98 -9.07 -4.63
CA GLN A 34 2.12 -8.98 -3.17
C GLN A 34 2.83 -10.22 -2.60
N LEU A 35 2.44 -11.42 -3.02
CA LEU A 35 3.12 -12.66 -2.63
C LEU A 35 4.58 -12.66 -3.07
N LEU A 36 4.85 -12.21 -4.29
CA LEU A 36 6.21 -12.10 -4.81
C LEU A 36 7.05 -11.06 -4.04
N SER A 37 6.44 -9.96 -3.65
CA SER A 37 7.09 -8.94 -2.79
C SER A 37 7.47 -9.52 -1.43
N VAL A 38 6.57 -10.27 -0.78
CA VAL A 38 6.86 -10.96 0.48
C VAL A 38 7.96 -12.00 0.32
N ALA A 39 7.92 -12.80 -0.76
CA ALA A 39 8.97 -13.76 -1.07
C ALA A 39 10.33 -13.07 -1.32
N SER A 40 10.35 -11.95 -2.02
CA SER A 40 11.54 -11.13 -2.25
C SER A 40 12.11 -10.58 -0.94
N VAL A 41 11.26 -10.07 -0.08
CA VAL A 41 11.68 -9.61 1.26
C VAL A 41 12.26 -10.77 2.07
N ALA A 42 11.60 -11.93 2.11
CA ALA A 42 12.05 -13.09 2.88
C ALA A 42 13.38 -13.70 2.37
N THR A 43 13.69 -13.57 1.08
CA THR A 43 14.87 -14.21 0.47
C THR A 43 15.99 -13.20 0.18
N VAL A 44 15.71 -12.15 -0.60
CA VAL A 44 16.71 -11.17 -1.02
C VAL A 44 17.15 -10.29 0.16
N ALA A 45 16.22 -9.83 1.01
CA ALA A 45 16.56 -9.01 2.17
C ALA A 45 17.41 -9.79 3.17
N ARG A 46 17.15 -11.09 3.34
CA ARG A 46 17.95 -11.98 4.20
C ARG A 46 19.40 -12.10 3.73
N LEU A 47 19.62 -12.12 2.41
CA LEU A 47 20.97 -12.19 1.84
C LEU A 47 21.73 -10.86 1.98
N LEU A 48 21.08 -9.75 1.66
CA LEU A 48 21.70 -8.45 1.54
C LEU A 48 21.91 -7.72 2.88
N GLY A 49 20.89 -7.70 3.73
CA GLY A 49 20.88 -6.96 4.99
C GLY A 49 20.52 -5.47 4.85
N PRO A 50 20.45 -4.74 5.98
CA PRO A 50 19.86 -3.39 6.04
C PRO A 50 20.62 -2.33 5.26
N GLY A 51 21.95 -2.39 5.21
CA GLY A 51 22.75 -1.39 4.49
C GLY A 51 22.39 -1.25 3.01
N ALA A 52 22.21 -2.38 2.30
CA ALA A 52 21.82 -2.37 0.88
C ALA A 52 20.42 -1.78 0.66
N TYR A 53 19.48 -2.12 1.53
CA TYR A 53 18.12 -1.57 1.48
C TYR A 53 18.09 -0.09 1.85
N GLY A 54 18.95 0.36 2.78
CA GLY A 54 19.09 1.77 3.13
C GLY A 54 19.60 2.62 1.97
N VAL A 55 20.61 2.14 1.21
CA VAL A 55 21.07 2.83 0.01
C VAL A 55 19.97 2.90 -1.05
N MET A 56 19.22 1.81 -1.24
CA MET A 56 18.06 1.81 -2.15
C MET A 56 16.94 2.74 -1.66
N ALA A 57 16.72 2.85 -0.35
CA ALA A 57 15.77 3.81 0.20
C ALA A 57 16.22 5.25 -0.09
N MET A 58 17.51 5.60 0.10
CA MET A 58 18.05 6.91 -0.28
C MET A 58 17.88 7.20 -1.78
N ALA A 59 18.18 6.23 -2.64
CA ALA A 59 17.96 6.36 -4.08
C ALA A 59 16.47 6.54 -4.39
N GLY A 60 15.61 5.75 -3.75
CA GLY A 60 14.16 5.78 -3.89
C GLY A 60 13.56 7.15 -3.60
N LEU A 61 14.12 7.91 -2.67
CA LEU A 61 13.70 9.29 -2.40
C LEU A 61 13.78 10.18 -3.64
N LEU A 62 14.90 10.18 -4.35
CA LEU A 62 15.02 10.99 -5.56
C LEU A 62 14.19 10.43 -6.71
N LEU A 63 14.22 9.09 -6.89
CA LEU A 63 13.50 8.45 -7.99
C LEU A 63 11.98 8.64 -7.87
N LEU A 64 11.42 8.52 -6.67
CA LEU A 64 9.99 8.75 -6.42
C LEU A 64 9.59 10.21 -6.64
N LEU A 65 10.42 11.16 -6.19
CA LEU A 65 10.20 12.57 -6.43
C LEU A 65 10.12 12.86 -7.93
N VAL A 66 11.10 12.38 -8.69
CA VAL A 66 11.19 12.56 -10.14
C VAL A 66 10.03 11.86 -10.85
N ALA A 67 9.67 10.63 -10.43
CA ALA A 67 8.54 9.89 -10.99
C ALA A 67 7.21 10.63 -10.78
N THR A 68 7.00 11.24 -9.60
CA THR A 68 5.80 12.01 -9.28
C THR A 68 5.65 13.25 -10.18
N VAL A 69 6.77 13.92 -10.48
CA VAL A 69 6.77 15.07 -11.41
C VAL A 69 6.58 14.62 -12.87
N ARG A 70 7.08 13.43 -13.24
CA ARG A 70 6.97 12.89 -14.60
C ARG A 70 5.54 12.54 -15.00
N ASP A 71 4.71 12.12 -14.05
CA ASP A 71 3.35 11.67 -14.35
C ASP A 71 2.45 12.88 -14.69
N LEU A 72 2.60 13.33 -15.95
CA LEU A 72 1.86 14.47 -16.53
C LEU A 72 0.38 14.13 -16.83
N GLY A 73 -0.13 12.99 -16.37
CA GLY A 73 -1.49 12.53 -16.68
C GLY A 73 -1.70 12.12 -18.13
N THR A 74 -0.61 11.97 -18.91
CA THR A 74 -0.69 11.61 -20.35
C THR A 74 -1.35 10.25 -20.56
N GLY A 75 -1.05 9.28 -19.70
CA GLY A 75 -1.70 7.96 -19.73
C GLY A 75 -3.18 8.02 -19.45
N THR A 76 -3.58 8.79 -18.44
CA THR A 76 -4.99 9.00 -18.08
C THR A 76 -5.76 9.69 -19.21
N ALA A 77 -5.14 10.65 -19.90
CA ALA A 77 -5.75 11.33 -21.03
C ALA A 77 -6.05 10.40 -22.21
N ILE A 78 -5.18 9.40 -22.48
CA ILE A 78 -5.43 8.37 -23.51
C ILE A 78 -6.66 7.52 -23.15
N ILE A 79 -6.82 7.19 -21.86
CA ILE A 79 -7.91 6.34 -21.38
C ILE A 79 -9.25 7.08 -21.41
N GLN A 80 -9.28 8.37 -21.05
CA GLN A 80 -10.50 9.15 -20.87
C GLN A 80 -11.10 9.72 -22.18
N ARG A 81 -10.28 9.96 -23.20
CA ARG A 81 -10.78 10.52 -24.47
C ARG A 81 -11.66 9.52 -25.22
N SER A 82 -12.76 10.00 -25.81
CA SER A 82 -13.68 9.20 -26.62
C SER A 82 -13.02 8.66 -27.89
N SER A 83 -12.21 9.48 -28.56
CA SER A 83 -11.43 9.12 -29.76
C SER A 83 -9.97 9.49 -29.58
N VAL A 84 -9.08 8.66 -30.11
CA VAL A 84 -7.62 8.88 -30.03
C VAL A 84 -7.05 8.63 -31.42
N SER A 85 -6.42 9.66 -32.01
CA SER A 85 -5.78 9.56 -33.32
C SER A 85 -4.36 8.99 -33.19
N ASP A 86 -3.86 8.35 -34.24
CA ASP A 86 -2.46 7.89 -34.28
C ASP A 86 -1.46 9.04 -34.17
N ARG A 87 -1.83 10.24 -34.65
CA ARG A 87 -1.02 11.45 -34.48
C ARG A 87 -0.89 11.86 -33.03
N LEU A 88 -2.01 11.82 -32.28
CA LEU A 88 -2.02 12.11 -30.85
C LEU A 88 -1.19 11.10 -30.07
N LEU A 89 -1.39 9.79 -30.32
CA LEU A 89 -0.62 8.72 -29.65
C LEU A 89 0.87 8.86 -29.90
N SER A 90 1.29 9.12 -31.16
CA SER A 90 2.68 9.32 -31.50
C SER A 90 3.26 10.57 -30.85
N SER A 91 2.51 11.68 -30.81
CA SER A 91 2.93 12.90 -30.13
C SER A 91 3.11 12.69 -28.63
N ILE A 92 2.17 12.00 -27.97
CA ILE A 92 2.26 11.64 -26.53
C ILE A 92 3.45 10.71 -26.28
N PHE A 93 3.71 9.73 -27.19
CA PHE A 93 4.84 8.84 -27.07
C PHE A 93 6.17 9.60 -27.05
N TRP A 94 6.38 10.52 -28.02
CA TRP A 94 7.60 11.31 -28.10
C TRP A 94 7.75 12.28 -26.92
N VAL A 95 6.66 12.88 -26.43
CA VAL A 95 6.65 13.71 -25.21
C VAL A 95 7.09 12.87 -24.01
N ASN A 96 6.54 11.67 -23.83
CA ASN A 96 6.93 10.78 -22.73
C ASN A 96 8.38 10.32 -22.83
N CYS A 97 8.86 9.97 -24.03
CA CYS A 97 10.27 9.61 -24.23
C CYS A 97 11.21 10.77 -23.89
N LEU A 98 10.90 11.98 -24.35
CA LEU A 98 11.66 13.18 -24.01
C LEU A 98 11.63 13.46 -22.50
N ALA A 99 10.45 13.36 -21.88
CA ALA A 99 10.31 13.50 -20.44
C ALA A 99 11.14 12.44 -19.68
N GLY A 100 11.12 11.18 -20.12
CA GLY A 100 11.93 10.11 -19.54
C GLY A 100 13.42 10.37 -19.60
N VAL A 101 13.91 10.81 -20.76
CA VAL A 101 15.33 11.18 -20.93
C VAL A 101 15.67 12.40 -20.07
N THR A 102 14.83 13.43 -20.07
CA THR A 102 15.02 14.63 -19.24
C THR A 102 15.10 14.26 -17.76
N MET A 103 14.20 13.39 -17.28
CA MET A 103 14.19 12.94 -15.89
C MET A 103 15.44 12.08 -15.57
N ALA A 104 15.89 11.24 -16.49
CA ALA A 104 17.15 10.52 -16.33
C ALA A 104 18.33 11.50 -16.17
N LEU A 105 18.40 12.53 -17.01
CA LEU A 105 19.44 13.59 -16.91
C LEU A 105 19.33 14.38 -15.58
N VAL A 106 18.12 14.68 -15.11
CA VAL A 106 17.91 15.33 -13.80
C VAL A 106 18.42 14.43 -12.66
N VAL A 107 18.16 13.13 -12.72
CA VAL A 107 18.67 12.18 -11.72
C VAL A 107 20.19 12.13 -11.76
N VAL A 108 20.81 12.00 -12.94
CA VAL A 108 22.28 11.98 -13.10
C VAL A 108 22.89 13.30 -12.61
N GLY A 109 22.32 14.45 -12.99
CA GLY A 109 22.79 15.76 -12.55
C GLY A 109 22.65 15.99 -11.03
N SER A 110 21.62 15.40 -10.41
CA SER A 110 21.41 15.46 -8.96
C SER A 110 22.22 14.45 -8.17
N ALA A 111 22.72 13.39 -8.81
CA ALA A 111 23.41 12.28 -8.15
C ALA A 111 24.65 12.71 -7.33
N PRO A 112 25.52 13.64 -7.77
CA PRO A 112 26.65 14.10 -6.96
C PRO A 112 26.19 14.83 -5.69
N PHE A 113 25.10 15.64 -5.78
CA PHE A 113 24.51 16.31 -4.64
C PHE A 113 23.94 15.30 -3.64
N MET A 114 23.17 14.32 -4.10
CA MET A 114 22.57 13.29 -3.25
C MET A 114 23.64 12.43 -2.55
N ALA A 115 24.71 12.03 -3.25
CA ALA A 115 25.81 11.27 -2.67
C ALA A 115 26.52 12.06 -1.56
N ARG A 116 26.74 13.36 -1.75
CA ARG A 116 27.30 14.26 -0.74
C ARG A 116 26.32 14.50 0.42
N PHE A 117 25.06 14.75 0.11
CA PHE A 117 24.02 14.99 1.10
C PHE A 117 23.88 13.79 2.05
N PHE A 118 23.77 12.57 1.55
CA PHE A 118 23.67 11.36 2.37
C PHE A 118 25.02 10.81 2.84
N ARG A 119 26.15 11.45 2.48
CA ARG A 119 27.50 10.97 2.81
C ARG A 119 27.75 9.51 2.37
N THR A 120 27.17 9.11 1.27
CA THR A 120 27.21 7.75 0.73
C THR A 120 27.70 7.79 -0.71
N PRO A 121 29.02 7.63 -0.98
CA PRO A 121 29.58 7.76 -2.34
C PRO A 121 28.99 6.76 -3.33
N ALA A 122 28.65 5.54 -2.90
CA ALA A 122 28.04 4.51 -3.74
C ALA A 122 26.69 4.96 -4.35
N LEU A 123 26.00 5.93 -3.72
CA LEU A 123 24.72 6.43 -4.19
C LEU A 123 24.84 7.11 -5.57
N PHE A 124 26.00 7.72 -5.89
CA PHE A 124 26.23 8.33 -7.19
C PHE A 124 26.08 7.31 -8.34
N SER A 125 26.86 6.23 -8.31
CA SER A 125 26.83 5.20 -9.36
C SER A 125 25.48 4.49 -9.44
N ILE A 126 24.84 4.27 -8.30
CA ILE A 126 23.51 3.64 -8.20
C ILE A 126 22.44 4.53 -8.84
N LEU A 127 22.43 5.84 -8.57
CA LEU A 127 21.48 6.77 -9.17
C LEU A 127 21.70 6.90 -10.68
N CYS A 128 22.97 6.96 -11.14
CA CYS A 128 23.28 6.96 -12.56
C CYS A 128 22.76 5.69 -13.26
N ALA A 129 22.92 4.52 -12.66
CA ALA A 129 22.41 3.28 -13.22
C ALA A 129 20.87 3.24 -13.22
N LEU A 130 20.23 3.59 -12.10
CA LEU A 130 18.77 3.59 -11.96
C LEU A 130 18.07 4.63 -12.85
N SER A 131 18.76 5.71 -13.24
CA SER A 131 18.21 6.73 -14.14
C SER A 131 17.76 6.16 -15.49
N ILE A 132 18.41 5.09 -15.95
CA ILE A 132 18.09 4.39 -17.21
C ILE A 132 16.66 3.84 -17.17
N SER A 133 16.16 3.45 -16.00
CA SER A 133 14.81 2.93 -15.81
C SER A 133 13.72 3.94 -16.24
N PHE A 134 13.99 5.26 -16.15
CA PHE A 134 13.05 6.28 -16.61
C PHE A 134 12.86 6.26 -18.12
N ALA A 135 13.95 6.08 -18.88
CA ALA A 135 13.86 5.96 -20.33
C ALA A 135 13.04 4.73 -20.73
N PHE A 136 13.34 3.56 -20.16
CA PHE A 136 12.59 2.34 -20.46
C PHE A 136 11.11 2.45 -20.09
N THR A 137 10.80 2.91 -18.90
CA THR A 137 9.40 3.03 -18.44
C THR A 137 8.61 4.00 -19.32
N SER A 138 9.23 5.10 -19.75
CA SER A 138 8.56 6.11 -20.59
C SER A 138 8.17 5.58 -21.96
N CYS A 139 8.96 4.68 -22.55
CA CYS A 139 8.64 4.01 -23.82
C CYS A 139 7.43 3.06 -23.72
N GLY A 140 7.06 2.61 -22.53
CA GLY A 140 5.93 1.71 -22.31
C GLY A 140 4.59 2.39 -22.00
N ILE A 141 4.57 3.68 -21.63
CA ILE A 141 3.38 4.36 -21.10
C ILE A 141 2.19 4.31 -22.06
N VAL A 142 2.41 4.64 -23.35
CA VAL A 142 1.34 4.68 -24.36
C VAL A 142 0.77 3.28 -24.58
N HIS A 143 1.62 2.27 -24.71
CA HIS A 143 1.20 0.87 -24.90
C HIS A 143 0.40 0.35 -23.71
N ASN A 144 0.85 0.65 -22.48
CA ASN A 144 0.12 0.32 -21.26
C ASN A 144 -1.27 0.99 -21.25
N SER A 145 -1.34 2.30 -21.55
CA SER A 145 -2.60 3.05 -21.58
C SER A 145 -3.58 2.53 -22.63
N LEU A 146 -3.10 2.11 -23.79
CA LEU A 146 -3.92 1.47 -24.82
C LEU A 146 -4.50 0.14 -24.35
N LEU A 147 -3.69 -0.71 -23.69
CA LEU A 147 -4.18 -1.97 -23.13
C LEU A 147 -5.24 -1.74 -22.04
N TYR A 148 -5.10 -0.70 -21.20
CA TYR A 148 -6.15 -0.30 -20.25
C TYR A 148 -7.41 0.18 -20.96
N ARG A 149 -7.27 1.04 -21.98
CA ARG A 149 -8.38 1.55 -22.78
C ARG A 149 -9.17 0.42 -23.46
N GLU A 150 -8.48 -0.60 -23.98
CA GLU A 150 -9.07 -1.77 -24.61
C GLU A 150 -9.55 -2.84 -23.60
N MET A 151 -9.45 -2.55 -22.31
CA MET A 151 -9.81 -3.48 -21.22
C MET A 151 -9.10 -4.84 -21.30
N GLN A 152 -7.86 -4.87 -21.82
CA GLN A 152 -7.07 -6.09 -21.98
C GLN A 152 -6.35 -6.47 -20.67
N TYR A 153 -7.09 -6.57 -19.57
CA TYR A 153 -6.56 -6.80 -18.23
C TYR A 153 -5.77 -8.10 -18.07
N LYS A 154 -6.09 -9.12 -18.86
CA LYS A 154 -5.30 -10.36 -18.89
C LYS A 154 -3.87 -10.11 -19.36
N LYS A 155 -3.69 -9.35 -20.46
CA LYS A 155 -2.36 -9.01 -20.97
C LYS A 155 -1.59 -8.15 -19.96
N LEU A 156 -2.27 -7.14 -19.37
CA LEU A 156 -1.68 -6.31 -18.31
C LEU A 156 -1.19 -7.17 -17.14
N ALA A 157 -2.04 -8.09 -16.64
CA ALA A 157 -1.69 -8.98 -15.54
C ALA A 157 -0.49 -9.90 -15.86
N VAL A 158 -0.43 -10.45 -17.08
CA VAL A 158 0.68 -11.31 -17.52
C VAL A 158 1.98 -10.51 -17.62
N VAL A 159 1.92 -9.30 -18.19
CA VAL A 159 3.11 -8.42 -18.30
C VAL A 159 3.60 -8.03 -16.90
N ASP A 160 2.70 -7.55 -16.03
CA ASP A 160 3.05 -7.08 -14.70
C ASP A 160 3.62 -8.19 -13.80
N LEU A 161 3.00 -9.38 -13.81
CA LEU A 161 3.50 -10.52 -13.05
C LEU A 161 4.79 -11.09 -13.65
N GLY A 162 4.84 -11.25 -14.97
CA GLY A 162 6.01 -11.81 -15.65
C GLY A 162 7.26 -10.96 -15.43
N SER A 163 7.14 -9.65 -15.57
CA SER A 163 8.25 -8.72 -15.32
C SER A 163 8.65 -8.68 -13.84
N ALA A 164 7.69 -8.74 -12.92
CA ALA A 164 7.98 -8.80 -11.48
C ALA A 164 8.70 -10.10 -11.09
N VAL A 165 8.27 -11.24 -11.63
CA VAL A 165 8.96 -12.53 -11.42
C VAL A 165 10.39 -12.47 -11.95
N LEU A 166 10.60 -11.94 -13.15
CA LEU A 166 11.93 -11.83 -13.72
C LEU A 166 12.80 -10.88 -12.91
N GLY A 167 12.27 -9.72 -12.49
CA GLY A 167 12.99 -8.81 -11.59
C GLY A 167 13.40 -9.48 -10.29
N TYR A 168 12.50 -10.28 -9.68
CA TYR A 168 12.81 -11.06 -8.48
C TYR A 168 13.93 -12.09 -8.73
N LEU A 169 13.87 -12.84 -9.83
CA LEU A 169 14.90 -13.82 -10.17
C LEU A 169 16.26 -13.17 -10.39
N VAL A 170 16.31 -12.01 -11.05
CA VAL A 170 17.54 -11.23 -11.21
C VAL A 170 18.05 -10.76 -9.84
N ALA A 171 17.16 -10.23 -8.96
CA ALA A 171 17.57 -9.83 -7.61
C ALA A 171 18.17 -10.99 -6.84
N LEU A 172 17.51 -12.16 -6.86
CA LEU A 172 17.94 -13.34 -6.14
C LEU A 172 19.25 -13.90 -6.68
N GLY A 173 19.38 -14.03 -8.01
CA GLY A 173 20.61 -14.53 -8.67
C GLY A 173 21.81 -13.61 -8.39
N CYS A 174 21.65 -12.29 -8.55
CA CYS A 174 22.71 -11.33 -8.25
C CYS A 174 23.05 -11.28 -6.75
N ALA A 175 22.06 -11.44 -5.85
CA ALA A 175 22.30 -11.48 -4.42
C ALA A 175 23.13 -12.71 -4.02
N HIS A 176 22.83 -13.88 -4.59
CA HIS A 176 23.63 -15.09 -4.39
C HIS A 176 25.04 -14.97 -4.97
N ALA A 177 25.19 -14.27 -6.08
CA ALA A 177 26.51 -13.99 -6.69
C ALA A 177 27.32 -12.91 -5.92
N GLY A 178 26.78 -12.34 -4.83
CA GLY A 178 27.51 -11.40 -3.99
C GLY A 178 27.53 -9.95 -4.48
N PHE A 179 26.67 -9.55 -5.43
CA PHE A 179 26.63 -8.17 -5.95
C PHE A 179 26.10 -7.13 -4.94
N GLY A 180 25.69 -7.52 -3.74
CA GLY A 180 25.22 -6.60 -2.71
C GLY A 180 24.06 -5.72 -3.18
N VAL A 181 24.15 -4.40 -2.96
CA VAL A 181 23.10 -3.45 -3.36
C VAL A 181 22.80 -3.46 -4.87
N TRP A 182 23.80 -3.78 -5.69
CA TRP A 182 23.64 -3.87 -7.14
C TRP A 182 22.63 -4.93 -7.59
N SER A 183 22.37 -5.93 -6.75
CA SER A 183 21.31 -6.93 -6.99
C SER A 183 19.94 -6.26 -7.13
N LEU A 184 19.64 -5.27 -6.28
CA LEU A 184 18.39 -4.51 -6.31
C LEU A 184 18.37 -3.52 -7.48
N VAL A 185 19.52 -2.94 -7.84
CA VAL A 185 19.68 -2.05 -8.99
C VAL A 185 19.39 -2.79 -10.30
N TYR A 186 20.06 -3.92 -10.53
CA TYR A 186 19.87 -4.73 -11.73
C TYR A 186 18.42 -5.28 -11.81
N ALA A 187 17.84 -5.68 -10.69
CA ALA A 187 16.45 -6.11 -10.64
C ALA A 187 15.48 -5.01 -11.08
N ASN A 188 15.69 -3.77 -10.62
CA ASN A 188 14.87 -2.62 -10.99
C ASN A 188 14.99 -2.30 -12.50
N ILE A 189 16.22 -2.27 -13.02
CA ILE A 189 16.48 -2.02 -14.44
C ILE A 189 15.88 -3.14 -15.31
N ALA A 190 16.10 -4.40 -14.93
CA ALA A 190 15.57 -5.55 -15.66
C ALA A 190 14.03 -5.54 -15.66
N ASN A 191 13.41 -5.28 -14.51
CA ASN A 191 11.96 -5.15 -14.41
C ASN A 191 11.43 -4.03 -15.32
N SER A 192 12.03 -2.85 -15.31
CA SER A 192 11.63 -1.70 -16.13
C SER A 192 11.77 -1.99 -17.63
N LEU A 193 12.88 -2.60 -18.04
CA LEU A 193 13.15 -2.98 -19.42
C LEU A 193 12.15 -4.03 -19.92
N VAL A 194 12.00 -5.12 -19.15
CA VAL A 194 11.11 -6.23 -19.53
C VAL A 194 9.66 -5.80 -19.56
N THR A 195 9.23 -5.00 -18.58
CA THR A 195 7.87 -4.43 -18.58
C THR A 195 7.60 -3.62 -19.84
N SER A 196 8.52 -2.73 -20.21
CA SER A 196 8.36 -1.90 -21.42
C SER A 196 8.35 -2.76 -22.68
N LEU A 197 9.29 -3.69 -22.84
CA LEU A 197 9.34 -4.60 -23.99
C LEU A 197 8.08 -5.48 -24.06
N ALA A 198 7.61 -6.00 -22.95
CA ALA A 198 6.41 -6.84 -22.89
C ALA A 198 5.14 -6.05 -23.27
N TYR A 199 5.03 -4.77 -22.88
CA TYR A 199 3.95 -3.92 -23.36
C TYR A 199 4.01 -3.68 -24.86
N TRP A 200 5.22 -3.48 -25.42
CA TRP A 200 5.40 -3.37 -26.87
C TRP A 200 4.98 -4.64 -27.61
N LEU A 201 5.28 -5.81 -27.07
CA LEU A 201 4.89 -7.10 -27.66
C LEU A 201 3.38 -7.37 -27.51
N ALA A 202 2.77 -6.94 -26.39
CA ALA A 202 1.36 -7.18 -26.10
C ALA A 202 0.41 -6.25 -26.87
N CYS A 203 0.89 -5.06 -27.29
CA CYS A 203 0.14 -4.06 -28.03
C CYS A 203 0.63 -4.00 -29.48
N SER A 204 -0.29 -3.95 -30.44
CA SER A 204 0.04 -3.90 -31.88
C SER A 204 0.40 -2.51 -32.39
N TRP A 205 0.01 -1.46 -31.67
CA TRP A 205 0.30 -0.09 -32.06
C TRP A 205 1.81 0.19 -32.05
N ARG A 206 2.25 1.02 -33.02
CA ARG A 206 3.66 1.46 -33.12
C ARG A 206 3.71 2.97 -33.32
N PRO A 207 4.69 3.68 -32.70
CA PRO A 207 4.83 5.12 -32.86
C PRO A 207 5.29 5.48 -34.28
N HIS A 208 4.68 6.51 -34.83
CA HIS A 208 5.11 7.16 -36.05
C HIS A 208 5.99 8.38 -35.72
N PHE A 209 6.90 8.75 -36.63
CA PHE A 209 7.70 9.97 -36.49
C PHE A 209 6.90 11.21 -36.86
N VAL A 210 5.73 11.38 -36.19
CA VAL A 210 4.85 12.54 -36.35
C VAL A 210 4.69 13.20 -35.01
N PHE A 211 4.95 14.50 -34.94
CA PHE A 211 4.77 15.31 -33.76
C PHE A 211 3.82 16.46 -34.04
N ASP A 212 2.68 16.48 -33.37
CA ASP A 212 1.71 17.57 -33.43
C ASP A 212 1.76 18.35 -32.11
N ARG A 213 2.26 19.59 -32.20
CA ARG A 213 2.43 20.47 -31.02
C ARG A 213 1.10 20.85 -30.37
N GLN A 214 0.03 20.98 -31.18
CA GLN A 214 -1.29 21.37 -30.68
C GLN A 214 -1.91 20.23 -29.87
N GLU A 215 -1.82 19.00 -30.38
CA GLU A 215 -2.27 17.79 -29.69
C GLU A 215 -1.45 17.53 -28.42
N ALA A 216 -0.12 17.67 -28.46
CA ALA A 216 0.74 17.53 -27.30
C ALA A 216 0.39 18.56 -26.19
N ARG A 217 0.15 19.82 -26.58
CA ARG A 217 -0.20 20.90 -25.63
C ARG A 217 -1.58 20.69 -25.00
N SER A 218 -2.50 20.04 -25.68
CA SER A 218 -3.84 19.73 -25.16
C SER A 218 -3.84 18.73 -23.99
N VAL A 219 -2.74 17.99 -23.82
CA VAL A 219 -2.58 16.97 -22.77
C VAL A 219 -1.65 17.47 -21.64
N SER A 220 -0.77 18.45 -21.92
CA SER A 220 0.23 18.95 -20.97
C SER A 220 -0.29 20.03 -20.01
N GLY A 221 -1.59 20.15 -19.78
CA GLY A 221 -2.23 21.15 -18.92
C GLY A 221 -1.96 21.01 -17.41
N PHE A 222 -0.72 20.67 -17.02
CA PHE A 222 -0.34 20.53 -15.61
C PHE A 222 -0.16 21.91 -14.95
N SER A 223 -0.98 22.18 -13.95
CA SER A 223 -0.92 23.45 -13.22
C SER A 223 0.30 23.49 -12.28
N LEU A 224 1.11 24.53 -12.35
CA LEU A 224 2.23 24.82 -11.42
C LEU A 224 1.81 24.75 -9.94
N ASN A 225 0.57 25.13 -9.63
CA ASN A 225 0.02 25.06 -8.28
C ASN A 225 -0.10 23.61 -7.77
N LEU A 226 -0.48 22.69 -8.66
CA LEU A 226 -0.56 21.26 -8.32
C LEU A 226 0.83 20.67 -8.07
N SER A 227 1.85 21.12 -8.84
CA SER A 227 3.24 20.68 -8.64
C SER A 227 3.79 21.11 -7.28
N GLY A 228 3.50 22.33 -6.85
CA GLY A 228 3.90 22.83 -5.52
C GLY A 228 3.28 22.00 -4.38
N PHE A 229 1.99 21.70 -4.48
CA PHE A 229 1.30 20.82 -3.52
C PHE A 229 1.91 19.42 -3.45
N ILE A 230 2.18 18.83 -4.61
CA ILE A 230 2.81 17.50 -4.72
C ILE A 230 4.18 17.48 -4.05
N LEU A 231 5.02 18.51 -4.27
CA LEU A 231 6.34 18.62 -3.65
C LEU A 231 6.26 18.73 -2.13
N VAL A 232 5.42 19.60 -1.60
CA VAL A 232 5.23 19.76 -0.15
C VAL A 232 4.77 18.44 0.48
N ASN A 233 3.78 17.78 -0.12
CA ASN A 233 3.29 16.49 0.36
C ASN A 233 4.37 15.40 0.29
N TYR A 234 5.18 15.38 -0.78
CA TYR A 234 6.28 14.46 -0.94
C TYR A 234 7.32 14.58 0.18
N PHE A 235 7.82 15.81 0.43
CA PHE A 235 8.80 16.04 1.49
C PHE A 235 8.24 15.75 2.87
N SER A 236 6.98 16.10 3.12
CA SER A 236 6.30 15.80 4.38
C SER A 236 6.23 14.31 4.68
N ARG A 237 5.94 13.50 3.66
CA ARG A 237 5.77 12.05 3.81
C ARG A 237 7.07 11.25 3.84
N ASN A 238 8.18 11.85 3.43
CA ASN A 238 9.49 11.20 3.38
C ASN A 238 10.52 11.89 4.29
N ALA A 239 10.08 12.83 5.14
CA ALA A 239 10.95 13.59 6.02
C ALA A 239 11.74 12.69 7.00
N ASP A 240 11.10 11.67 7.53
CA ASP A 240 11.69 10.64 8.38
C ASP A 240 12.87 9.94 7.68
N ASN A 241 12.64 9.43 6.48
CA ASN A 241 13.66 8.75 5.68
C ASN A 241 14.83 9.69 5.32
N ILE A 242 14.53 10.96 4.97
CA ILE A 242 15.55 11.96 4.69
C ILE A 242 16.40 12.25 5.93
N ILE A 243 15.77 12.45 7.08
CA ILE A 243 16.43 12.78 8.34
C ILE A 243 17.27 11.60 8.83
N VAL A 244 16.69 10.39 8.90
CA VAL A 244 17.40 9.18 9.31
C VAL A 244 18.57 8.91 8.38
N GLY A 245 18.35 8.91 7.06
CA GLY A 245 19.39 8.66 6.07
C GLY A 245 20.55 9.66 6.15
N ARG A 246 20.25 10.94 6.36
CA ARG A 246 21.26 12.01 6.44
C ARG A 246 22.11 11.95 7.72
N VAL A 247 21.48 11.65 8.87
CA VAL A 247 22.10 11.75 10.21
C VAL A 247 22.67 10.41 10.65
N ARG A 248 21.94 9.31 10.42
CA ARG A 248 22.28 7.96 10.94
C ARG A 248 22.87 7.02 9.88
N GLY A 249 22.71 7.37 8.60
CA GLY A 249 23.29 6.62 7.50
C GLY A 249 22.44 5.44 7.01
N GLN A 250 23.05 4.64 6.13
CA GLN A 250 22.33 3.64 5.35
C GLN A 250 21.81 2.44 6.15
N ALA A 251 22.52 1.98 7.17
CA ALA A 251 22.13 0.78 7.91
C ALA A 251 20.88 1.04 8.76
N GLU A 252 20.89 2.12 9.56
CA GLU A 252 19.74 2.48 10.39
C GLU A 252 18.52 2.88 9.51
N LEU A 253 18.74 3.55 8.36
CA LEU A 253 17.67 3.82 7.42
C LEU A 253 17.07 2.53 6.84
N GLY A 254 17.90 1.53 6.55
CA GLY A 254 17.43 0.23 6.07
C GLY A 254 16.53 -0.47 7.08
N ASP A 255 16.94 -0.54 8.35
CA ASP A 255 16.14 -1.11 9.44
C ASP A 255 14.81 -0.35 9.62
N TYR A 256 14.87 0.99 9.64
CA TYR A 256 13.68 1.85 9.77
C TYR A 256 12.71 1.65 8.61
N GLN A 257 13.21 1.73 7.38
CA GLN A 257 12.40 1.58 6.17
C GLN A 257 11.77 0.18 6.06
N MET A 258 12.48 -0.87 6.46
CA MET A 258 11.94 -2.23 6.47
C MET A 258 10.83 -2.36 7.50
N ALA A 259 11.06 -1.92 8.73
CA ALA A 259 10.05 -1.93 9.79
C ALA A 259 8.80 -1.14 9.39
N TYR A 260 8.99 0.07 8.85
CA TYR A 260 7.89 0.92 8.38
C TYR A 260 7.11 0.28 7.22
N SER A 261 7.80 -0.33 6.27
CA SER A 261 7.18 -1.03 5.14
C SER A 261 6.37 -2.25 5.56
N LEU A 262 6.89 -3.04 6.53
CA LEU A 262 6.17 -4.18 7.10
C LEU A 262 4.89 -3.74 7.83
N MET A 263 4.91 -2.58 8.50
CA MET A 263 3.72 -2.00 9.12
C MET A 263 2.71 -1.51 8.06
N LEU A 264 3.19 -0.74 7.08
CA LEU A 264 2.32 0.01 6.16
C LEU A 264 1.70 -0.85 5.07
N ALA A 265 2.42 -1.84 4.52
CA ALA A 265 1.97 -2.61 3.37
C ALA A 265 0.62 -3.35 3.61
N PRO A 266 0.41 -4.10 4.70
CA PRO A 266 -0.87 -4.74 4.95
C PRO A 266 -2.00 -3.74 5.20
N LEU A 267 -1.72 -2.62 5.89
CA LEU A 267 -2.69 -1.56 6.14
C LEU A 267 -3.20 -0.93 4.84
N ALA A 268 -2.27 -0.57 3.96
CA ALA A 268 -2.59 0.05 2.68
C ALA A 268 -3.45 -0.85 1.80
N ASN A 269 -3.11 -2.14 1.73
CA ASN A 269 -3.84 -3.11 0.92
C ASN A 269 -5.27 -3.35 1.44
N ILE A 270 -5.45 -3.55 2.75
CA ILE A 270 -6.76 -3.78 3.36
C ILE A 270 -7.64 -2.53 3.20
N SER A 271 -7.09 -1.35 3.52
CA SER A 271 -7.82 -0.10 3.38
C SER A 271 -8.20 0.20 1.92
N ALA A 272 -7.32 -0.08 0.96
CA ALA A 272 -7.60 0.13 -0.46
C ALA A 272 -8.75 -0.76 -0.96
N ILE A 273 -8.75 -2.04 -0.62
CA ILE A 273 -9.82 -2.98 -1.03
C ILE A 273 -11.18 -2.51 -0.48
N ILE A 274 -11.24 -2.18 0.81
CA ILE A 274 -12.49 -1.75 1.44
C ILE A 274 -12.94 -0.39 0.88
N SER A 275 -12.01 0.54 0.67
CA SER A 275 -12.31 1.88 0.14
C SER A 275 -12.85 1.84 -1.29
N GLN A 276 -12.34 0.96 -2.15
CA GLN A 276 -12.84 0.80 -3.52
C GLN A 276 -14.32 0.42 -3.57
N VAL A 277 -14.77 -0.40 -2.62
CA VAL A 277 -16.17 -0.83 -2.53
C VAL A 277 -17.05 0.24 -1.88
N THR A 278 -16.56 0.93 -0.86
CA THR A 278 -17.37 1.81 -0.03
C THR A 278 -17.44 3.24 -0.55
N PHE A 279 -16.41 3.75 -1.25
CA PHE A 279 -16.38 5.13 -1.74
C PHE A 279 -17.57 5.53 -2.63
N PRO A 280 -18.01 4.72 -3.64
CA PRO A 280 -19.19 5.04 -4.43
C PRO A 280 -20.49 5.11 -3.60
N ALA A 281 -20.58 4.30 -2.53
CA ALA A 281 -21.72 4.32 -1.62
C ALA A 281 -21.74 5.62 -0.80
N PHE A 282 -20.57 6.07 -0.30
CA PHE A 282 -20.46 7.34 0.42
C PHE A 282 -20.83 8.55 -0.43
N ALA A 283 -20.45 8.57 -1.70
CA ALA A 283 -20.81 9.64 -2.61
C ALA A 283 -22.35 9.78 -2.78
N ARG A 284 -23.09 8.66 -2.74
CA ARG A 284 -24.56 8.66 -2.85
C ARG A 284 -25.29 9.13 -1.60
N ILE A 285 -24.68 9.02 -0.42
CA ILE A 285 -25.27 9.36 0.87
C ILE A 285 -24.62 10.60 1.50
N GLN A 286 -23.88 11.37 0.70
CA GLN A 286 -23.09 12.51 1.19
C GLN A 286 -23.94 13.57 1.93
N ASP A 287 -25.23 13.72 1.60
CA ASP A 287 -26.13 14.72 2.19
C ASP A 287 -26.83 14.22 3.45
N ASP A 288 -26.84 12.90 3.73
CA ASP A 288 -27.44 12.29 4.91
C ASP A 288 -26.37 11.94 5.95
N ASN A 289 -26.11 12.85 6.90
CA ASN A 289 -25.11 12.66 7.94
C ASN A 289 -25.38 11.41 8.80
N SER A 290 -26.62 11.02 9.02
CA SER A 290 -26.97 9.86 9.84
C SER A 290 -26.55 8.55 9.18
N ARG A 291 -26.90 8.37 7.91
CA ARG A 291 -26.49 7.21 7.10
C ARG A 291 -24.98 7.20 6.87
N PHE A 292 -24.39 8.37 6.62
CA PHE A 292 -22.95 8.50 6.38
C PHE A 292 -22.14 8.05 7.60
N ARG A 293 -22.47 8.59 8.82
CA ARG A 293 -21.75 8.19 10.04
C ARG A 293 -21.91 6.70 10.35
N SER A 294 -23.12 6.14 10.16
CA SER A 294 -23.35 4.70 10.37
C SER A 294 -22.52 3.84 9.42
N ALA A 295 -22.47 4.19 8.12
CA ALA A 295 -21.66 3.51 7.13
C ALA A 295 -20.16 3.64 7.43
N TYR A 296 -19.68 4.83 7.84
CA TYR A 296 -18.29 5.07 8.21
C TYR A 296 -17.85 4.23 9.42
N VAL A 297 -18.69 4.19 10.48
CA VAL A 297 -18.41 3.35 11.67
C VAL A 297 -18.37 1.87 11.30
N ARG A 298 -19.32 1.39 10.50
CA ARG A 298 -19.33 0.00 9.99
C ARG A 298 -18.06 -0.33 9.19
N GLN A 299 -17.65 0.56 8.28
CA GLN A 299 -16.41 0.41 7.53
C GLN A 299 -15.18 0.35 8.45
N SER A 300 -15.09 1.26 9.41
CA SER A 300 -13.99 1.30 10.38
C SER A 300 -13.93 0.03 11.24
N MET A 301 -15.08 -0.52 11.64
CA MET A 301 -15.14 -1.80 12.34
C MET A 301 -14.65 -2.98 11.50
N LEU A 302 -14.98 -3.01 10.20
CA LEU A 302 -14.52 -4.07 9.29
C LEU A 302 -13.01 -3.99 9.05
N VAL A 303 -12.46 -2.78 8.89
CA VAL A 303 -11.01 -2.60 8.82
C VAL A 303 -10.35 -3.04 10.11
N GLY A 304 -10.85 -2.60 11.27
CA GLY A 304 -10.32 -2.97 12.58
C GLY A 304 -10.40 -4.46 12.88
N LEU A 305 -11.43 -5.17 12.36
CA LEU A 305 -11.57 -6.63 12.51
C LEU A 305 -10.32 -7.38 12.03
N ILE A 306 -9.70 -6.91 10.98
CA ILE A 306 -8.52 -7.54 10.37
C ILE A 306 -7.23 -6.88 10.88
N THR A 307 -7.19 -5.55 10.89
CA THR A 307 -5.93 -4.82 11.14
C THR A 307 -5.53 -4.82 12.61
N PHE A 308 -6.47 -4.82 13.56
CA PHE A 308 -6.13 -4.77 14.98
C PHE A 308 -5.39 -6.03 15.44
N PRO A 309 -5.94 -7.25 15.26
CA PRO A 309 -5.22 -8.47 15.65
C PRO A 309 -3.92 -8.64 14.85
N MET A 310 -3.91 -8.23 13.59
CA MET A 310 -2.73 -8.33 12.74
C MET A 310 -1.60 -7.43 13.26
N MET A 311 -1.87 -6.15 13.54
CA MET A 311 -0.84 -5.23 14.04
C MET A 311 -0.36 -5.61 15.44
N ALA A 312 -1.28 -5.95 16.35
CA ALA A 312 -0.92 -6.41 17.68
C ALA A 312 -0.12 -7.72 17.65
N GLY A 313 -0.57 -8.68 16.84
CA GLY A 313 0.12 -9.96 16.65
C GLY A 313 1.52 -9.78 16.05
N MET A 314 1.65 -9.01 14.98
CA MET A 314 2.94 -8.73 14.35
C MET A 314 3.89 -7.97 15.30
N GLY A 315 3.38 -7.02 16.11
CA GLY A 315 4.17 -6.30 17.10
C GLY A 315 4.74 -7.21 18.19
N ILE A 316 3.93 -8.14 18.71
CA ILE A 316 4.35 -9.12 19.71
C ILE A 316 5.30 -10.15 19.10
N LEU A 317 5.02 -10.58 17.88
CA LEU A 317 5.81 -11.54 17.12
C LEU A 317 6.99 -10.91 16.36
N ALA A 318 7.31 -9.63 16.57
CA ALA A 318 8.34 -8.92 15.81
C ALA A 318 9.69 -9.66 15.83
N ASP A 319 10.13 -10.12 16.99
CA ASP A 319 11.39 -10.86 17.13
C ASP A 319 11.38 -12.18 16.32
N PRO A 320 10.52 -13.15 16.59
CA PRO A 320 10.52 -14.39 15.81
C PRO A 320 10.17 -14.15 14.33
N MET A 321 9.34 -13.16 14.00
CA MET A 321 8.98 -12.84 12.63
C MET A 321 10.17 -12.30 11.83
N ILE A 322 10.92 -11.34 12.39
CA ILE A 322 12.07 -10.75 11.71
C ILE A 322 13.19 -11.78 11.58
N HIS A 323 13.47 -12.57 12.62
CA HIS A 323 14.46 -13.64 12.52
C HIS A 323 14.06 -14.74 11.51
N ALA A 324 12.79 -15.14 11.47
CA ALA A 324 12.32 -16.15 10.54
C ALA A 324 12.32 -15.66 9.10
N LEU A 325 11.85 -14.44 8.83
CA LEU A 325 11.71 -13.91 7.48
C LEU A 325 13.01 -13.25 6.97
N LEU A 326 13.63 -12.36 7.76
CA LEU A 326 14.73 -11.52 7.33
C LEU A 326 16.10 -12.01 7.81
N GLY A 327 16.13 -12.77 8.94
CA GLY A 327 17.36 -13.29 9.53
C GLY A 327 18.05 -12.31 10.47
N ALA A 328 19.17 -12.75 11.07
CA ALA A 328 19.87 -12.06 12.15
C ALA A 328 20.46 -10.69 11.78
N LYS A 329 20.64 -10.40 10.50
CA LYS A 329 21.16 -9.09 10.05
C LYS A 329 20.20 -7.93 10.35
N TRP A 330 18.91 -8.21 10.61
CA TRP A 330 17.83 -7.24 10.74
C TRP A 330 17.36 -7.01 12.17
N VAL A 331 18.19 -7.36 13.16
CA VAL A 331 17.84 -7.20 14.60
C VAL A 331 17.49 -5.75 14.94
N GLY A 332 18.11 -4.75 14.28
CA GLY A 332 17.78 -3.34 14.48
C GLY A 332 16.33 -2.98 14.11
N ALA A 333 15.72 -3.69 13.18
CA ALA A 333 14.34 -3.46 12.78
C ALA A 333 13.31 -3.95 13.82
N ILE A 334 13.68 -4.86 14.76
CA ILE A 334 12.75 -5.45 15.72
C ILE A 334 12.16 -4.39 16.64
N ALA A 335 13.01 -3.63 17.35
CA ALA A 335 12.56 -2.59 18.27
C ALA A 335 11.77 -1.49 17.54
N ILE A 336 12.23 -1.10 16.34
CA ILE A 336 11.53 -0.10 15.51
C ILE A 336 10.12 -0.60 15.19
N PHE A 337 9.99 -1.85 14.75
CA PHE A 337 8.69 -2.41 14.39
C PHE A 337 7.74 -2.54 15.58
N GLN A 338 8.27 -2.97 16.76
CA GLN A 338 7.47 -3.05 17.99
C GLN A 338 6.89 -1.69 18.39
N ILE A 339 7.67 -0.61 18.23
CA ILE A 339 7.22 0.75 18.51
C ILE A 339 6.19 1.24 17.48
N LEU A 340 6.36 0.88 16.21
CA LEU A 340 5.47 1.29 15.12
C LEU A 340 4.15 0.50 15.07
N ALA A 341 4.09 -0.73 15.57
CA ALA A 341 2.91 -1.57 15.51
C ALA A 341 1.65 -0.94 16.16
N PRO A 342 1.71 -0.32 17.37
CA PRO A 342 0.59 0.44 17.92
C PRO A 342 0.17 1.64 17.07
N VAL A 343 1.13 2.30 16.42
CA VAL A 343 0.83 3.39 15.47
C VAL A 343 0.05 2.84 14.29
N GLY A 344 0.49 1.73 13.71
CA GLY A 344 -0.20 1.05 12.61
C GLY A 344 -1.63 0.66 12.96
N LEU A 345 -1.88 0.20 14.18
CA LEU A 345 -3.23 -0.12 14.66
C LEU A 345 -4.16 1.10 14.58
N VAL A 346 -3.75 2.24 15.10
CA VAL A 346 -4.54 3.48 15.06
C VAL A 346 -4.61 4.04 13.63
N GLN A 347 -3.50 4.01 12.89
CA GLN A 347 -3.42 4.51 11.53
C GLN A 347 -4.35 3.77 10.58
N SER A 348 -4.65 2.49 10.83
CA SER A 348 -5.56 1.70 10.00
C SER A 348 -6.97 2.29 9.88
N VAL A 349 -7.47 2.91 10.94
CA VAL A 349 -8.79 3.59 10.94
C VAL A 349 -8.66 5.08 10.59
N VAL A 350 -7.53 5.72 10.94
CA VAL A 350 -7.29 7.14 10.62
C VAL A 350 -7.17 7.36 9.10
N THR A 351 -6.61 6.42 8.34
CA THR A 351 -6.49 6.54 6.87
C THR A 351 -7.85 6.66 6.16
N LEU A 352 -8.93 6.14 6.76
CA LEU A 352 -10.28 6.20 6.20
C LEU A 352 -10.89 7.62 6.24
N VAL A 353 -10.36 8.50 7.06
CA VAL A 353 -10.85 9.88 7.25
C VAL A 353 -10.82 10.71 5.96
N GLY A 354 -9.87 10.41 5.07
CA GLY A 354 -9.78 11.06 3.76
C GLY A 354 -11.08 10.99 2.95
N GLN A 355 -11.87 9.92 3.11
CA GLN A 355 -13.16 9.75 2.43
C GLN A 355 -14.22 10.75 2.94
N ILE A 356 -14.19 11.11 4.22
CA ILE A 356 -15.10 12.12 4.79
C ILE A 356 -14.83 13.48 4.14
N TYR A 357 -13.56 13.89 4.07
CA TYR A 357 -13.18 15.16 3.47
C TYR A 357 -13.53 15.25 1.98
N THR A 358 -13.27 14.18 1.24
CA THR A 358 -13.59 14.14 -0.20
C THR A 358 -15.08 14.10 -0.46
N ALA A 359 -15.85 13.30 0.27
CA ALA A 359 -17.30 13.22 0.13
C ALA A 359 -18.01 14.54 0.53
N LYS A 360 -17.48 15.24 1.54
CA LYS A 360 -18.01 16.55 2.00
C LYS A 360 -17.41 17.74 1.25
N ALA A 361 -16.60 17.51 0.19
CA ALA A 361 -15.90 18.55 -0.59
C ALA A 361 -15.08 19.53 0.27
N ARG A 362 -14.53 19.06 1.41
CA ARG A 362 -13.74 19.87 2.36
C ARG A 362 -12.25 19.53 2.32
N THR A 363 -11.70 19.44 1.12
CA THR A 363 -10.27 19.19 0.87
C THR A 363 -9.38 20.32 1.38
N ASP A 364 -9.94 21.54 1.55
CA ASP A 364 -9.28 22.68 2.19
C ASP A 364 -8.87 22.37 3.64
N LEU A 365 -9.78 21.77 4.43
CA LEU A 365 -9.47 21.37 5.80
C LEU A 365 -8.49 20.21 5.85
N MET A 366 -8.63 19.23 4.96
CA MET A 366 -7.69 18.12 4.84
C MET A 366 -6.27 18.63 4.58
N PHE A 367 -6.10 19.61 3.69
CA PHE A 367 -4.81 20.21 3.38
C PHE A 367 -4.22 20.96 4.58
N ARG A 368 -4.99 21.82 5.23
CA ARG A 368 -4.53 22.59 6.39
C ARG A 368 -4.10 21.69 7.54
N LEU A 369 -4.91 20.67 7.85
CA LEU A 369 -4.57 19.69 8.88
C LEU A 369 -3.33 18.87 8.49
N GLY A 370 -3.25 18.44 7.21
CA GLY A 370 -2.10 17.72 6.68
C GLY A 370 -0.79 18.53 6.81
N LEU A 371 -0.84 19.82 6.51
CA LEU A 371 0.32 20.71 6.65
C LEU A 371 0.74 20.86 8.12
N ALA A 372 -0.23 21.13 9.02
CA ALA A 372 0.06 21.24 10.45
C ALA A 372 0.65 19.98 11.04
N THR A 373 0.06 18.82 10.73
CA THR A 373 0.57 17.50 11.17
C THR A 373 1.96 17.21 10.62
N SER A 374 2.24 17.59 9.37
CA SER A 374 3.56 17.43 8.75
C SER A 374 4.64 18.22 9.47
N VAL A 375 4.37 19.49 9.82
CA VAL A 375 5.32 20.31 10.60
C VAL A 375 5.61 19.68 11.95
N ILE A 376 4.58 19.26 12.66
CA ILE A 376 4.72 18.61 13.97
C ILE A 376 5.55 17.32 13.86
N LEU A 377 5.31 16.49 12.84
CA LEU A 377 6.06 15.26 12.61
C LEU A 377 7.52 15.54 12.27
N VAL A 378 7.82 16.50 11.40
CA VAL A 378 9.20 16.85 11.07
C VAL A 378 9.97 17.30 12.32
N LEU A 379 9.37 18.12 13.15
CA LEU A 379 9.98 18.56 14.42
C LEU A 379 10.23 17.35 15.36
N SER A 380 9.28 16.43 15.43
CA SER A 380 9.44 15.21 16.25
C SER A 380 10.57 14.32 15.71
N PHE A 381 10.71 14.17 14.40
CA PHE A 381 11.81 13.39 13.79
C PHE A 381 13.16 14.03 14.05
N LEU A 382 13.26 15.36 13.98
CA LEU A 382 14.50 16.09 14.30
C LEU A 382 14.90 15.92 15.78
N ALA A 383 13.93 15.88 16.68
CA ALA A 383 14.19 15.58 18.09
C ALA A 383 14.58 14.11 18.31
N GLY A 384 13.88 13.17 17.64
CA GLY A 384 14.10 11.74 17.79
C GLY A 384 15.39 11.22 17.18
N VAL A 385 15.89 11.83 16.10
CA VAL A 385 17.05 11.32 15.34
C VAL A 385 18.35 11.28 16.15
N GLN A 386 18.46 12.10 17.18
CA GLN A 386 19.61 12.08 18.09
C GLN A 386 19.77 10.73 18.81
N PHE A 387 18.68 10.01 19.02
CA PHE A 387 18.61 8.68 19.63
C PHE A 387 18.56 7.54 18.60
N GLY A 388 18.96 7.78 17.35
CA GLY A 388 18.98 6.80 16.27
C GLY A 388 17.60 6.58 15.61
N ALA A 389 17.53 5.56 14.77
CA ALA A 389 16.29 5.19 14.08
C ALA A 389 15.18 4.76 15.06
N VAL A 390 15.53 4.12 16.17
CA VAL A 390 14.61 3.78 17.27
C VAL A 390 14.04 5.06 17.90
N GLY A 391 14.88 6.09 18.10
CA GLY A 391 14.45 7.39 18.60
C GLY A 391 13.45 8.09 17.67
N VAL A 392 13.67 8.02 16.35
CA VAL A 392 12.73 8.56 15.37
C VAL A 392 11.39 7.81 15.42
N ALA A 393 11.41 6.47 15.47
CA ALA A 393 10.20 5.66 15.62
C ALA A 393 9.44 5.98 16.92
N THR A 394 10.16 6.16 18.03
CA THR A 394 9.57 6.52 19.33
C THR A 394 8.95 7.91 19.30
N ALA A 395 9.68 8.90 18.77
CA ALA A 395 9.17 10.26 18.61
C ALA A 395 7.93 10.29 17.70
N TYR A 396 7.96 9.53 16.60
CA TYR A 396 6.79 9.35 15.74
C TYR A 396 5.60 8.75 16.50
N ALA A 397 5.82 7.66 17.24
CA ALA A 397 4.76 6.99 17.99
C ALA A 397 4.13 7.91 19.03
N ILE A 398 4.95 8.58 19.86
CA ILE A 398 4.46 9.52 20.88
C ILE A 398 3.69 10.67 20.23
N THR A 399 4.25 11.28 19.20
CA THR A 399 3.62 12.42 18.53
C THR A 399 2.34 12.01 17.80
N TYR A 400 2.37 10.88 17.10
CA TYR A 400 1.21 10.42 16.34
C TYR A 400 0.06 10.02 17.26
N LEU A 401 0.32 9.19 18.28
CA LEU A 401 -0.71 8.70 19.20
C LEU A 401 -1.18 9.78 20.17
N GLY A 402 -0.26 10.60 20.69
CA GLY A 402 -0.57 11.60 21.72
C GLY A 402 -1.10 12.92 21.17
N VAL A 403 -0.64 13.36 20.00
CA VAL A 403 -0.94 14.71 19.49
C VAL A 403 -1.78 14.67 18.22
N ILE A 404 -1.45 13.80 17.24
CA ILE A 404 -2.00 13.85 15.88
C ILE A 404 -3.30 13.05 15.73
N ALA A 405 -3.38 11.85 16.32
CA ALA A 405 -4.48 10.93 16.08
C ALA A 405 -5.84 11.53 16.47
N TYR A 406 -5.92 12.19 17.62
CA TYR A 406 -7.18 12.78 18.09
C TYR A 406 -7.69 13.93 17.19
N PRO A 407 -6.92 14.98 16.86
CA PRO A 407 -7.39 16.03 15.95
C PRO A 407 -7.73 15.51 14.56
N THR A 408 -6.96 14.53 14.05
CA THR A 408 -7.20 13.94 12.73
C THR A 408 -8.50 13.17 12.65
N LEU A 409 -8.99 12.60 13.75
CA LEU A 409 -10.31 11.97 13.84
C LEU A 409 -11.40 13.00 14.17
N TYR A 410 -11.15 13.89 15.14
CA TYR A 410 -12.15 14.80 15.68
C TYR A 410 -12.68 15.81 14.65
N LEU A 411 -11.79 16.43 13.87
CA LEU A 411 -12.18 17.47 12.89
C LEU A 411 -13.14 16.94 11.81
N PRO A 412 -12.85 15.82 11.09
CA PRO A 412 -13.78 15.29 10.10
C PRO A 412 -15.05 14.70 10.74
N PHE A 413 -14.99 14.18 11.97
CA PHE A 413 -16.16 13.68 12.66
C PHE A 413 -17.21 14.78 12.89
N ARG A 414 -16.79 16.02 13.09
CA ARG A 414 -17.71 17.17 13.17
C ARG A 414 -18.48 17.41 11.86
N LEU A 415 -17.89 17.08 10.70
CA LEU A 415 -18.55 17.26 9.40
C LEU A 415 -19.72 16.28 9.19
N ILE A 416 -19.71 15.15 9.89
CA ILE A 416 -20.75 14.10 9.81
C ILE A 416 -21.51 13.93 11.13
N GLU A 417 -21.32 14.87 12.08
CA GLU A 417 -21.96 14.84 13.41
C GLU A 417 -21.69 13.54 14.20
N LEU A 418 -20.51 12.92 14.00
CA LEU A 418 -20.09 11.73 14.72
C LEU A 418 -19.37 12.13 16.02
N ARG A 419 -19.84 11.65 17.16
CA ARG A 419 -19.15 11.86 18.44
C ARG A 419 -17.99 10.87 18.55
N PHE A 420 -16.82 11.37 18.97
CA PHE A 420 -15.64 10.53 19.18
C PHE A 420 -15.91 9.35 20.13
N ARG A 421 -16.72 9.60 21.20
CA ARG A 421 -17.13 8.57 22.15
C ARG A 421 -17.88 7.41 21.48
N ASP A 422 -18.82 7.71 20.57
CA ASP A 422 -19.62 6.69 19.90
C ASP A 422 -18.75 5.84 18.97
N PHE A 423 -17.81 6.47 18.27
CA PHE A 423 -16.81 5.79 17.47
C PHE A 423 -15.88 4.89 18.31
N ALA A 424 -15.35 5.40 19.41
CA ALA A 424 -14.50 4.64 20.32
C ALA A 424 -15.24 3.44 20.93
N LEU A 425 -16.49 3.63 21.37
CA LEU A 425 -17.32 2.54 21.90
C LEU A 425 -17.65 1.47 20.86
N ALA A 426 -17.78 1.84 19.58
CA ALA A 426 -17.99 0.88 18.50
C ALA A 426 -16.77 -0.03 18.28
N LEU A 427 -15.56 0.50 18.42
CA LEU A 427 -14.30 -0.23 18.22
C LEU A 427 -13.77 -0.91 19.49
N TRP A 428 -14.21 -0.48 20.67
CA TRP A 428 -13.73 -0.96 21.97
C TRP A 428 -13.77 -2.50 22.13
N PRO A 429 -14.87 -3.21 21.77
CA PRO A 429 -14.92 -4.64 21.93
C PRO A 429 -13.83 -5.38 21.14
N GLN A 430 -13.53 -4.91 19.92
CA GLN A 430 -12.49 -5.49 19.08
C GLN A 430 -11.10 -5.22 19.66
N LEU A 431 -10.87 -4.02 20.17
CA LEU A 431 -9.63 -3.65 20.86
C LEU A 431 -9.40 -4.52 22.09
N LEU A 432 -10.46 -4.76 22.89
CA LEU A 432 -10.38 -5.61 24.07
C LEU A 432 -10.04 -7.06 23.71
N ILE A 433 -10.73 -7.62 22.71
CA ILE A 433 -10.44 -8.97 22.21
C ILE A 433 -9.01 -9.06 21.67
N THR A 434 -8.55 -8.04 20.93
CA THR A 434 -7.17 -7.95 20.45
C THR A 434 -6.16 -7.89 21.59
N LEU A 435 -6.46 -7.15 22.66
CA LEU A 435 -5.61 -7.09 23.84
C LEU A 435 -5.50 -8.44 24.54
N ILE A 436 -6.66 -9.14 24.74
CA ILE A 436 -6.67 -10.49 25.33
C ILE A 436 -5.85 -11.47 24.48
N MET A 437 -6.05 -11.46 23.16
CA MET A 437 -5.24 -12.23 22.22
C MET A 437 -3.75 -11.90 22.38
N GLY A 438 -3.42 -10.61 22.44
CA GLY A 438 -2.03 -10.15 22.57
C GLY A 438 -1.38 -10.62 23.87
N LEU A 439 -2.07 -10.50 25.00
CA LEU A 439 -1.59 -11.00 26.28
C LEU A 439 -1.36 -12.52 26.27
N ALA A 440 -2.27 -13.28 25.66
CA ALA A 440 -2.11 -14.72 25.52
C ALA A 440 -0.91 -15.08 24.62
N CYS A 441 -0.73 -14.39 23.49
CA CYS A 441 0.43 -14.57 22.62
C CYS A 441 1.74 -14.22 23.32
N PHE A 442 1.77 -13.15 24.09
CA PHE A 442 2.94 -12.75 24.87
C PHE A 442 3.28 -13.80 25.94
N GLY A 443 2.28 -14.25 26.70
CA GLY A 443 2.45 -15.33 27.67
C GLY A 443 2.95 -16.65 27.05
N TRP A 444 2.42 -17.00 25.87
CA TRP A 444 2.86 -18.19 25.14
C TRP A 444 4.32 -18.07 24.67
N LEU A 445 4.72 -16.91 24.15
CA LEU A 445 6.12 -16.66 23.76
C LEU A 445 7.06 -16.76 24.96
N HIS A 446 6.65 -16.26 26.12
CA HIS A 446 7.44 -16.37 27.36
C HIS A 446 7.56 -17.83 27.80
N LEU A 447 6.48 -18.60 27.73
CA LEU A 447 6.49 -20.04 28.01
C LEU A 447 7.44 -20.81 27.06
N LEU A 448 7.40 -20.50 25.76
CA LEU A 448 8.30 -21.11 24.77
C LEU A 448 9.76 -20.77 25.05
N ALA A 449 10.04 -19.57 25.55
CA ALA A 449 11.39 -19.17 25.97
C ALA A 449 11.85 -19.98 27.19
N LEU A 450 10.99 -20.19 28.19
CA LEU A 450 11.28 -21.04 29.36
C LEU A 450 11.52 -22.51 28.97
N LEU A 451 10.80 -22.98 27.94
CA LEU A 451 10.98 -24.34 27.40
C LEU A 451 12.17 -24.45 26.44
N SER A 452 12.99 -23.39 26.33
CA SER A 452 14.18 -23.33 25.48
C SER A 452 13.92 -23.60 24.01
N VAL A 453 12.71 -23.32 23.51
CA VAL A 453 12.36 -23.41 22.08
C VAL A 453 12.96 -22.22 21.37
N GLN A 454 14.10 -22.41 20.68
CA GLN A 454 14.84 -21.32 20.02
C GLN A 454 14.47 -21.15 18.54
N ASN A 455 13.84 -22.12 17.90
CA ASN A 455 13.50 -22.05 16.48
C ASN A 455 12.47 -20.95 16.22
N ALA A 456 12.88 -19.93 15.46
CA ALA A 456 12.05 -18.76 15.12
C ALA A 456 10.76 -19.15 14.37
N TRP A 457 10.83 -20.13 13.47
CA TRP A 457 9.65 -20.61 12.73
C TRP A 457 8.63 -21.30 13.62
N SER A 458 9.09 -22.14 14.57
CA SER A 458 8.17 -22.82 15.50
C SER A 458 7.50 -21.82 16.46
N ARG A 459 8.28 -20.84 16.96
CA ARG A 459 7.75 -19.74 17.78
C ARG A 459 6.72 -18.91 17.00
N LEU A 460 7.04 -18.54 15.75
CA LEU A 460 6.15 -17.78 14.89
C LEU A 460 4.86 -18.55 14.58
N ALA A 461 4.96 -19.79 14.09
CA ALA A 461 3.82 -20.60 13.69
C ALA A 461 2.89 -20.95 14.86
N SER A 462 3.44 -21.43 15.99
CA SER A 462 2.63 -21.81 17.15
C SER A 462 1.91 -20.62 17.77
N THR A 463 2.59 -19.48 17.91
CA THR A 463 2.00 -18.27 18.49
C THR A 463 0.97 -17.63 17.56
N SER A 464 1.23 -17.61 16.24
CA SER A 464 0.25 -17.11 15.25
C SER A 464 -1.01 -17.99 15.23
N SER A 465 -0.85 -19.31 15.30
CA SER A 465 -2.00 -20.24 15.34
C SER A 465 -2.81 -20.07 16.62
N LEU A 466 -2.14 -19.95 17.78
CA LEU A 466 -2.81 -19.69 19.07
C LEU A 466 -3.55 -18.36 19.05
N GLY A 467 -2.88 -17.28 18.60
CA GLY A 467 -3.50 -15.96 18.51
C GLY A 467 -4.72 -15.93 17.60
N SER A 468 -4.61 -16.54 16.41
CA SER A 468 -5.74 -16.66 15.48
C SER A 468 -6.90 -17.44 16.09
N PHE A 469 -6.61 -18.56 16.75
CA PHE A 469 -7.63 -19.36 17.42
C PHE A 469 -8.34 -18.59 18.53
N ILE A 470 -7.60 -17.92 19.41
CA ILE A 470 -8.17 -17.12 20.51
C ILE A 470 -9.01 -15.97 19.96
N TYR A 471 -8.46 -15.23 18.99
CA TYR A 471 -9.16 -14.09 18.40
C TYR A 471 -10.48 -14.50 17.75
N LEU A 472 -10.45 -15.50 16.88
CA LEU A 472 -11.64 -16.01 16.20
C LEU A 472 -12.67 -16.59 17.18
N SER A 473 -12.22 -17.36 18.17
CA SER A 473 -13.11 -17.92 19.20
C SER A 473 -13.81 -16.83 20.00
N LEU A 474 -13.07 -15.80 20.45
CA LEU A 474 -13.64 -14.69 21.20
C LEU A 474 -14.58 -13.84 20.32
N MET A 475 -14.24 -13.63 19.05
CA MET A 475 -15.11 -12.93 18.11
C MET A 475 -16.43 -13.66 17.89
N ILE A 476 -16.42 -14.99 17.79
CA ILE A 476 -17.63 -15.79 17.63
C ILE A 476 -18.44 -15.82 18.94
N LEU A 477 -17.80 -16.08 20.08
CA LEU A 477 -18.46 -16.22 21.38
C LEU A 477 -19.06 -14.90 21.89
N CYS A 478 -18.28 -13.82 21.84
CA CYS A 478 -18.72 -12.50 22.30
C CYS A 478 -19.57 -11.76 21.26
N ARG A 479 -19.54 -12.14 20.00
CA ARG A 479 -20.28 -11.56 18.88
C ARG A 479 -20.37 -10.04 18.94
N PRO A 480 -19.24 -9.32 18.92
CA PRO A 480 -19.27 -7.86 18.93
C PRO A 480 -20.02 -7.31 17.71
N ALA A 481 -20.40 -6.04 17.76
CA ALA A 481 -21.17 -5.40 16.69
C ALA A 481 -20.62 -5.61 15.27
N VAL A 482 -19.29 -5.70 15.12
CA VAL A 482 -18.65 -5.99 13.84
C VAL A 482 -19.02 -7.35 13.26
N MET A 483 -19.24 -8.35 14.10
CA MET A 483 -19.67 -9.68 13.62
C MET A 483 -21.09 -9.65 13.06
N VAL A 484 -21.95 -8.79 13.59
CA VAL A 484 -23.29 -8.56 13.02
C VAL A 484 -23.18 -7.92 11.64
N VAL A 485 -22.33 -6.89 11.50
CA VAL A 485 -22.06 -6.25 10.20
C VAL A 485 -21.45 -7.24 9.20
N PHE A 486 -20.53 -8.06 9.64
CA PHE A 486 -19.89 -9.09 8.81
C PHE A 486 -20.90 -10.15 8.34
N GLU A 487 -21.79 -10.61 9.23
CA GLU A 487 -22.87 -11.52 8.89
C GLU A 487 -23.85 -10.92 7.87
N GLU A 488 -24.23 -9.63 8.03
CA GLU A 488 -25.08 -8.93 7.07
C GLU A 488 -24.45 -8.90 5.66
N ILE A 489 -23.16 -8.63 5.58
CA ILE A 489 -22.44 -8.60 4.31
C ILE A 489 -22.43 -10.01 3.67
N ILE A 490 -22.10 -11.05 4.46
CA ILE A 490 -22.01 -12.41 3.97
C ILE A 490 -23.38 -12.90 3.47
N THR A 491 -24.46 -12.62 4.20
CA THR A 491 -25.81 -13.00 3.78
C THR A 491 -26.27 -12.25 2.52
N GLY A 492 -25.77 -11.04 2.31
CA GLY A 492 -26.06 -10.23 1.12
C GLY A 492 -25.52 -10.84 -0.20
N PHE A 493 -24.52 -11.75 -0.14
CA PHE A 493 -24.02 -12.44 -1.33
C PHE A 493 -24.94 -13.55 -1.88
N ASN A 494 -26.08 -13.82 -1.23
CA ASN A 494 -27.08 -14.80 -1.66
C ASN A 494 -26.53 -16.22 -1.93
N ASN A 495 -25.42 -16.59 -1.26
CA ASN A 495 -24.77 -17.91 -1.39
C ASN A 495 -25.22 -18.82 -0.25
N PRO A 496 -25.81 -20.02 -0.54
CA PRO A 496 -26.31 -20.93 0.50
C PRO A 496 -25.25 -21.37 1.53
N GLN A 497 -24.00 -21.53 1.10
CA GLN A 497 -22.91 -21.91 2.01
C GLN A 497 -22.56 -20.76 2.97
N MET A 498 -22.54 -19.54 2.48
CA MET A 498 -22.29 -18.34 3.31
C MET A 498 -23.42 -18.07 4.29
N THR A 499 -24.66 -18.28 3.88
CA THR A 499 -25.83 -18.17 4.77
C THR A 499 -25.79 -19.23 5.89
N ARG A 500 -25.40 -20.47 5.60
CA ARG A 500 -25.17 -21.51 6.61
C ARG A 500 -24.05 -21.15 7.57
N PHE A 501 -22.95 -20.61 7.07
CA PHE A 501 -21.84 -20.14 7.90
C PHE A 501 -22.27 -19.00 8.85
N ALA A 502 -23.02 -18.01 8.36
CA ALA A 502 -23.57 -16.96 9.21
C ALA A 502 -24.52 -17.49 10.30
N SER A 503 -25.36 -18.50 9.97
CA SER A 503 -26.26 -19.13 10.95
C SER A 503 -25.49 -19.89 12.03
N LEU A 504 -24.41 -20.57 11.66
CA LEU A 504 -23.52 -21.26 12.60
C LEU A 504 -22.87 -20.29 13.60
N ILE A 505 -22.37 -19.14 13.13
CA ILE A 505 -21.83 -18.09 14.00
C ILE A 505 -22.88 -17.63 15.01
N ARG A 506 -24.13 -17.43 14.58
CA ARG A 506 -25.23 -17.05 15.48
C ARG A 506 -25.53 -18.09 16.56
N GLN A 507 -25.44 -19.37 16.20
CA GLN A 507 -25.70 -20.45 17.14
C GLN A 507 -24.60 -20.58 18.20
N LEU A 508 -23.34 -20.37 17.82
CA LEU A 508 -22.18 -20.47 18.71
C LEU A 508 -22.04 -19.28 19.67
N ALA A 509 -22.69 -18.14 19.39
CA ALA A 509 -22.59 -16.95 20.23
C ALA A 509 -23.24 -17.18 21.61
N LEU A 510 -22.60 -16.60 22.66
CA LEU A 510 -23.12 -16.65 24.03
C LEU A 510 -24.49 -15.96 24.13
N PRO A 511 -25.45 -16.45 24.98
CA PRO A 511 -26.81 -15.95 25.06
C PRO A 511 -26.93 -14.44 25.35
N ARG A 512 -26.00 -13.88 26.15
CA ARG A 512 -25.96 -12.45 26.50
C ARG A 512 -25.60 -11.54 25.32
N PHE A 513 -24.95 -12.08 24.30
CA PHE A 513 -24.43 -11.33 23.15
C PHE A 513 -25.20 -11.60 21.85
N LYS A 514 -26.28 -12.39 21.90
CA LYS A 514 -27.11 -12.69 20.71
C LYS A 514 -27.78 -11.47 20.09
N ARG A 515 -28.01 -10.39 20.87
CA ARG A 515 -28.55 -9.12 20.40
C ARG A 515 -27.40 -8.11 20.29
N GLY A 516 -27.06 -7.68 19.08
CA GLY A 516 -26.07 -6.63 18.86
C GLY A 516 -26.51 -5.28 19.51
N PRO A 517 -25.58 -4.35 19.75
CA PRO A 517 -25.89 -3.07 20.36
C PRO A 517 -26.89 -2.27 19.52
N ALA A 518 -27.95 -1.78 20.16
CA ALA A 518 -29.14 -1.17 19.55
C ALA A 518 -28.88 0.08 18.69
N PHE A 519 -27.71 0.73 18.82
CA PHE A 519 -27.40 1.94 18.06
C PHE A 519 -26.83 1.68 16.64
N ILE A 520 -26.51 0.42 16.30
CA ILE A 520 -25.99 0.02 14.99
C ILE A 520 -27.11 -0.50 14.08
N VAL A 521 -28.25 -0.87 14.66
CA VAL A 521 -29.39 -1.51 13.96
C VAL A 521 -30.45 -0.48 13.52
N ARG A 522 -30.31 0.81 13.86
CA ARG A 522 -31.23 1.87 13.43
C ARG A 522 -30.67 2.72 12.32
#